data_ced1a45b25c9b17f3cb6117d0b1a435f
#
_entry.id   ced1a45b25c9b17f3cb6117d0b1a435f
#
_cell.length_a   1.000
_cell.length_b   1.000
_cell.length_c   1.000
_cell.angle_alpha   90.00
_cell.angle_beta   90.00
_cell.angle_gamma   90.00
#
_symmetry.space_group_name_H-M   'P 1'
#
loop_
_entity.id
_entity.type
_entity.pdbx_description
1 polymer ?
#
loop_
_entity_poly.entity_id
_entity_poly.type
_entity_poly.pdbx_seq_one_letter_code
_entity_poly.pdbx_strand_id
1 'polypeptide(L)'
;MTDDRIAALERRVRALEDQLAISQLIATYGPAVDSESADAVGELWSADGVYDPGGVSPYVGRAAVGDLVYGDRHQGYLEAGCAHVLSAPRVSVEGDVAVAVNHSRVYLKDGPHWRLERVSANRWELERIDGTWQVIRRTNRLLDGTPEARRLLTPPGR
;
A
#
# COMPACT_ATOMS: atom_id res chain seq x y z
N MET A 1 34.25 -5.09 22.25
CA MET A 1 34.15 -3.79 21.51
C MET A 1 33.92 -3.96 20.02
N THR A 2 34.68 -4.78 19.29
CA THR A 2 34.47 -5.01 17.82
C THR A 2 33.14 -5.71 17.55
N ASP A 3 32.83 -6.77 18.32
CA ASP A 3 31.59 -7.56 18.14
C ASP A 3 30.34 -6.76 18.44
N ASP A 4 30.33 -5.91 19.46
CA ASP A 4 29.19 -5.03 19.77
C ASP A 4 28.92 -4.02 18.65
N ARG A 5 30.00 -3.53 18.03
CA ARG A 5 29.90 -2.61 16.89
C ARG A 5 29.36 -3.31 15.65
N ILE A 6 29.80 -4.53 15.38
CA ILE A 6 29.30 -5.35 14.27
C ILE A 6 27.81 -5.63 14.48
N ALA A 7 27.41 -6.12 15.66
CA ALA A 7 26.02 -6.38 15.99
C ALA A 7 25.13 -5.12 15.87
N ALA A 8 25.65 -3.96 16.24
CA ALA A 8 24.93 -2.70 16.08
C ALA A 8 24.75 -2.31 14.59
N LEU A 9 25.75 -2.54 13.74
CA LEU A 9 25.67 -2.30 12.31
C LEU A 9 24.70 -3.28 11.64
N GLU A 10 24.73 -4.55 11.98
CA GLU A 10 23.79 -5.56 11.47
C GLU A 10 22.34 -5.23 11.81
N ARG A 11 22.05 -4.75 13.02
CA ARG A 11 20.70 -4.29 13.37
C ARG A 11 20.27 -3.09 12.51
N ARG A 12 21.18 -2.15 12.26
CA ARG A 12 20.88 -0.98 11.41
C ARG A 12 20.64 -1.38 9.95
N VAL A 13 21.45 -2.31 9.45
CA VAL A 13 21.27 -2.83 8.07
C VAL A 13 19.90 -3.50 7.96
N ARG A 14 19.56 -4.43 8.86
CA ARG A 14 18.25 -5.07 8.86
C ARG A 14 17.10 -4.07 8.91
N ALA A 15 17.20 -3.04 9.75
CA ALA A 15 16.15 -2.01 9.82
C ALA A 15 16.00 -1.22 8.50
N LEU A 16 17.09 -0.97 7.78
CA LEU A 16 17.04 -0.32 6.46
C LEU A 16 16.51 -1.26 5.38
N GLU A 17 16.90 -2.52 5.40
CA GLU A 17 16.38 -3.56 4.49
C GLU A 17 14.87 -3.73 4.64
N ASP A 18 14.36 -3.76 5.86
CA ASP A 18 12.92 -3.83 6.15
C ASP A 18 12.17 -2.62 5.62
N GLN A 19 12.67 -1.41 5.89
CA GLN A 19 12.05 -0.19 5.37
C GLN A 19 12.05 -0.16 3.84
N LEU A 20 13.14 -0.60 3.22
CA LEU A 20 13.24 -0.68 1.76
C LEU A 20 12.26 -1.72 1.19
N ALA A 21 12.22 -2.92 1.78
CA ALA A 21 11.32 -4.00 1.35
C ALA A 21 9.85 -3.57 1.42
N ILE A 22 9.43 -2.95 2.53
CA ILE A 22 8.06 -2.44 2.70
C ILE A 22 7.78 -1.31 1.69
N SER A 23 8.73 -0.41 1.47
CA SER A 23 8.57 0.69 0.52
C SER A 23 8.41 0.17 -0.91
N GLN A 24 9.19 -0.84 -1.31
CA GLN A 24 9.08 -1.50 -2.62
C GLN A 24 7.75 -2.25 -2.76
N LEU A 25 7.32 -2.97 -1.72
CA LEU A 25 6.02 -3.65 -1.70
C LEU A 25 4.88 -2.65 -1.97
N ILE A 26 4.85 -1.53 -1.24
CA ILE A 26 3.82 -0.50 -1.41
C ILE A 26 3.91 0.15 -2.79
N ALA A 27 5.12 0.39 -3.31
CA ALA A 27 5.33 0.97 -4.63
C ALA A 27 4.87 0.06 -5.78
N THR A 28 4.86 -1.27 -5.56
CA THR A 28 4.39 -2.25 -6.54
C THR A 28 2.88 -2.16 -6.81
N TYR A 29 2.09 -1.71 -5.82
CA TYR A 29 0.62 -1.71 -5.94
C TYR A 29 0.10 -0.92 -7.14
N GLY A 30 0.56 0.32 -7.35
CA GLY A 30 0.11 1.16 -8.47
C GLY A 30 0.33 0.49 -9.83
N PRO A 31 1.57 0.15 -10.19
CA PRO A 31 1.86 -0.58 -11.43
C PRO A 31 1.09 -1.90 -11.58
N ALA A 32 0.90 -2.66 -10.49
CA ALA A 32 0.19 -3.94 -10.53
C ALA A 32 -1.29 -3.77 -10.89
N VAL A 33 -1.99 -2.80 -10.30
CA VAL A 33 -3.40 -2.53 -10.65
C VAL A 33 -3.53 -1.91 -12.04
N ASP A 34 -2.61 -1.03 -12.44
CA ASP A 34 -2.64 -0.38 -13.76
C ASP A 34 -2.28 -1.34 -14.90
N SER A 35 -1.58 -2.43 -14.60
CA SER A 35 -1.27 -3.51 -15.55
C SER A 35 -2.29 -4.66 -15.52
N GLU A 36 -3.41 -4.52 -14.79
CA GLU A 36 -4.45 -5.55 -14.64
C GLU A 36 -3.91 -6.90 -14.11
N SER A 37 -2.84 -6.86 -13.32
CA SER A 37 -2.19 -8.07 -12.81
C SER A 37 -2.78 -8.48 -11.46
N ALA A 38 -3.87 -9.28 -11.46
CA ALA A 38 -4.51 -9.76 -10.25
C ALA A 38 -3.56 -10.52 -9.32
N ASP A 39 -2.70 -11.38 -9.88
CA ASP A 39 -1.70 -12.13 -9.12
C ASP A 39 -0.71 -11.18 -8.43
N ALA A 40 -0.13 -10.22 -9.16
CA ALA A 40 0.81 -9.26 -8.60
C ALA A 40 0.17 -8.37 -7.53
N VAL A 41 -1.11 -8.02 -7.67
CA VAL A 41 -1.87 -7.32 -6.63
C VAL A 41 -2.06 -8.22 -5.43
N GLY A 42 -2.58 -9.44 -5.62
CA GLY A 42 -2.88 -10.38 -4.54
C GLY A 42 -1.64 -10.77 -3.72
N GLU A 43 -0.50 -10.97 -4.37
CA GLU A 43 0.77 -11.36 -3.73
C GLU A 43 1.29 -10.35 -2.70
N LEU A 44 0.85 -9.11 -2.75
CA LEU A 44 1.21 -8.10 -1.73
C LEU A 44 0.53 -8.37 -0.38
N TRP A 45 -0.58 -9.10 -0.34
CA TRP A 45 -1.36 -9.39 0.87
C TRP A 45 -1.10 -10.77 1.44
N SER A 46 -1.27 -10.89 2.76
CA SER A 46 -1.39 -12.19 3.43
C SER A 46 -2.62 -12.96 2.91
N ALA A 47 -2.70 -14.25 3.20
CA ALA A 47 -3.78 -15.11 2.74
C ALA A 47 -5.19 -14.57 3.13
N ASP A 48 -5.30 -13.98 4.31
CA ASP A 48 -6.50 -13.41 4.92
C ASP A 48 -6.48 -11.86 4.99
N GLY A 49 -5.53 -11.23 4.29
CA GLY A 49 -5.33 -9.79 4.30
C GLY A 49 -6.56 -9.01 3.83
N VAL A 50 -6.72 -7.81 4.34
CA VAL A 50 -7.91 -6.98 4.12
C VAL A 50 -7.54 -5.68 3.42
N TYR A 51 -8.26 -5.36 2.35
CA TYR A 51 -8.26 -4.02 1.77
C TYR A 51 -9.61 -3.34 1.96
N ASP A 52 -9.61 -2.27 2.75
CA ASP A 52 -10.77 -1.40 2.99
C ASP A 52 -10.61 -0.08 2.21
N PRO A 53 -11.23 0.05 1.03
CA PRO A 53 -11.12 1.25 0.19
C PRO A 53 -12.02 2.40 0.62
N GLY A 54 -12.92 2.18 1.61
CA GLY A 54 -13.97 3.10 2.01
C GLY A 54 -15.09 3.23 0.98
N GLY A 55 -16.31 3.43 1.47
CA GLY A 55 -17.50 3.62 0.63
C GLY A 55 -18.07 2.36 -0.04
N VAL A 56 -17.37 1.23 0.07
CA VAL A 56 -17.82 -0.11 -0.36
C VAL A 56 -17.35 -1.14 0.68
N SER A 57 -17.86 -2.36 0.60
CA SER A 57 -17.43 -3.45 1.46
C SER A 57 -15.93 -3.74 1.28
N PRO A 58 -15.20 -4.03 2.36
CA PRO A 58 -13.81 -4.43 2.28
C PRO A 58 -13.63 -5.72 1.45
N TYR A 59 -12.54 -5.78 0.71
CA TYR A 59 -12.05 -7.02 0.10
C TYR A 59 -11.30 -7.83 1.15
N VAL A 60 -11.67 -9.08 1.35
CA VAL A 60 -11.10 -9.96 2.37
C VAL A 60 -10.47 -11.19 1.71
N GLY A 61 -9.19 -11.39 2.01
CA GLY A 61 -8.37 -12.45 1.43
C GLY A 61 -7.63 -12.04 0.17
N ARG A 62 -6.45 -12.60 -0.01
CA ARG A 62 -5.52 -12.34 -1.12
C ARG A 62 -6.20 -12.40 -2.49
N ALA A 63 -6.99 -13.46 -2.75
CA ALA A 63 -7.68 -13.63 -4.02
C ALA A 63 -8.68 -12.49 -4.28
N ALA A 64 -9.54 -12.17 -3.30
CA ALA A 64 -10.52 -11.10 -3.46
C ALA A 64 -9.86 -9.72 -3.66
N VAL A 65 -8.71 -9.50 -3.00
CA VAL A 65 -7.95 -8.26 -3.20
C VAL A 65 -7.31 -8.23 -4.60
N GLY A 66 -6.79 -9.35 -5.09
CA GLY A 66 -6.27 -9.45 -6.46
C GLY A 66 -7.36 -9.20 -7.50
N ASP A 67 -8.48 -9.86 -7.34
CA ASP A 67 -9.61 -9.80 -8.28
C ASP A 67 -10.28 -8.43 -8.38
N LEU A 68 -9.95 -7.48 -7.49
CA LEU A 68 -10.47 -6.10 -7.59
C LEU A 68 -10.19 -5.44 -8.95
N VAL A 69 -9.13 -5.88 -9.65
CA VAL A 69 -8.77 -5.36 -10.98
C VAL A 69 -9.82 -5.70 -12.04
N TYR A 70 -10.61 -6.76 -11.82
CA TYR A 70 -11.70 -7.18 -12.73
C TYR A 70 -13.05 -6.53 -12.39
N GLY A 71 -13.12 -5.74 -11.31
CA GLY A 71 -14.36 -5.04 -10.93
C GLY A 71 -14.70 -3.90 -11.89
N ASP A 72 -16.00 -3.67 -12.14
CA ASP A 72 -16.52 -2.71 -13.12
C ASP A 72 -15.88 -1.31 -13.01
N ARG A 73 -15.69 -0.84 -11.77
CA ARG A 73 -15.06 0.48 -11.55
C ARG A 73 -13.62 0.53 -12.06
N HIS A 74 -12.84 -0.52 -11.78
CA HIS A 74 -11.44 -0.57 -12.20
C HIS A 74 -11.33 -0.78 -13.70
N GLN A 75 -12.16 -1.64 -14.26
CA GLN A 75 -12.25 -1.84 -15.72
C GLN A 75 -12.58 -0.52 -16.44
N GLY A 76 -13.53 0.26 -15.93
CA GLY A 76 -13.83 1.59 -16.48
C GLY A 76 -12.63 2.57 -16.38
N TYR A 77 -11.78 2.43 -15.37
CA TYR A 77 -10.53 3.21 -15.28
C TYR A 77 -9.51 2.78 -16.34
N LEU A 78 -9.32 1.47 -16.52
CA LEU A 78 -8.39 0.94 -17.53
C LEU A 78 -8.82 1.32 -18.95
N GLU A 79 -10.12 1.21 -19.27
CA GLU A 79 -10.66 1.61 -20.57
C GLU A 79 -10.44 3.11 -20.87
N ALA A 80 -10.62 3.96 -19.86
CA ALA A 80 -10.36 5.39 -20.00
C ALA A 80 -8.86 5.72 -20.10
N GLY A 81 -8.01 4.87 -19.58
CA GLY A 81 -6.60 5.11 -19.28
C GLY A 81 -6.45 5.72 -17.91
N CYS A 82 -5.72 5.03 -17.02
CA CYS A 82 -5.55 5.46 -15.63
C CYS A 82 -4.10 5.36 -15.16
N ALA A 83 -3.82 6.02 -14.04
CA ALA A 83 -2.57 5.86 -13.30
C ALA A 83 -2.84 5.96 -11.79
N HIS A 84 -2.49 4.89 -11.06
CA HIS A 84 -2.49 4.85 -9.60
C HIS A 84 -1.12 5.24 -9.07
N VAL A 85 -0.97 6.48 -8.61
CA VAL A 85 0.30 7.03 -8.14
C VAL A 85 0.31 7.11 -6.62
N LEU A 86 1.23 6.39 -5.99
CA LEU A 86 1.44 6.42 -4.55
C LEU A 86 2.66 7.29 -4.21
N SER A 87 2.54 8.10 -3.16
CA SER A 87 3.72 8.80 -2.64
C SER A 87 4.61 7.84 -1.86
N ALA A 88 5.89 8.21 -1.67
CA ALA A 88 6.78 7.47 -0.78
C ALA A 88 6.14 7.28 0.61
N PRO A 89 6.15 6.08 1.18
CA PRO A 89 5.54 5.82 2.47
C PRO A 89 6.45 6.26 3.63
N ARG A 90 5.83 6.72 4.71
CA ARG A 90 6.48 6.82 6.02
C ARG A 90 6.30 5.48 6.72
N VAL A 91 7.37 4.74 6.90
CA VAL A 91 7.38 3.38 7.46
C VAL A 91 7.93 3.39 8.89
N SER A 92 7.27 2.64 9.79
CA SER A 92 7.76 2.31 11.13
C SER A 92 7.70 0.79 11.30
N VAL A 93 8.80 0.20 11.77
CA VAL A 93 8.96 -1.26 11.95
C VAL A 93 9.25 -1.54 13.42
N GLU A 94 8.54 -2.51 14.00
CA GLU A 94 8.74 -3.04 15.34
C GLU A 94 8.77 -4.58 15.29
N GLY A 95 9.96 -5.16 15.28
CA GLY A 95 10.11 -6.62 15.11
C GLY A 95 9.56 -7.09 13.78
N ASP A 96 8.55 -7.97 13.83
CA ASP A 96 7.91 -8.56 12.64
C ASP A 96 6.59 -7.88 12.27
N VAL A 97 6.30 -6.71 12.83
CA VAL A 97 5.14 -5.89 12.47
C VAL A 97 5.58 -4.52 11.98
N ALA A 98 4.83 -3.95 11.07
CA ALA A 98 5.09 -2.62 10.55
C ALA A 98 3.81 -1.86 10.24
N VAL A 99 3.92 -0.53 10.30
CA VAL A 99 2.90 0.39 9.83
C VAL A 99 3.51 1.38 8.85
N ALA A 100 2.81 1.62 7.75
CA ALA A 100 3.19 2.65 6.80
C ALA A 100 2.01 3.57 6.49
N VAL A 101 2.28 4.84 6.22
CA VAL A 101 1.28 5.82 5.80
C VAL A 101 1.75 6.57 4.56
N ASN A 102 0.85 6.81 3.62
CA ASN A 102 1.14 7.59 2.43
C ASN A 102 -0.13 8.17 1.78
N HIS A 103 0.07 8.99 0.76
CA HIS A 103 -1.01 9.43 -0.12
C HIS A 103 -1.09 8.55 -1.36
N SER A 104 -2.29 8.43 -1.93
CA SER A 104 -2.47 7.91 -3.28
C SER A 104 -3.31 8.86 -4.12
N ARG A 105 -3.05 8.87 -5.42
CA ARG A 105 -3.77 9.64 -6.44
C ARG A 105 -4.16 8.69 -7.56
N VAL A 106 -5.36 8.89 -8.08
CA VAL A 106 -5.79 8.23 -9.32
C VAL A 106 -6.00 9.32 -10.35
N TYR A 107 -5.31 9.19 -11.46
CA TYR A 107 -5.49 10.03 -12.63
C TYR A 107 -6.22 9.26 -13.70
N LEU A 108 -7.10 9.93 -14.42
CA LEU A 108 -7.79 9.38 -15.59
C LEU A 108 -7.48 10.21 -16.82
N LYS A 109 -7.37 9.55 -17.96
CA LYS A 109 -7.24 10.21 -19.26
C LYS A 109 -8.57 10.85 -19.63
N ASP A 110 -8.55 12.09 -20.12
CA ASP A 110 -9.69 12.84 -20.56
C ASP A 110 -9.33 13.59 -21.85
N GLY A 111 -9.63 12.97 -22.99
CA GLY A 111 -9.17 13.48 -24.29
C GLY A 111 -7.65 13.68 -24.33
N PRO A 112 -7.14 14.89 -24.64
CA PRO A 112 -5.69 15.16 -24.63
C PRO A 112 -5.11 15.41 -23.24
N HIS A 113 -5.95 15.51 -22.19
CA HIS A 113 -5.56 15.90 -20.84
C HIS A 113 -5.60 14.74 -19.86
N TRP A 114 -5.04 14.93 -18.67
CA TRP A 114 -5.20 14.08 -17.50
C TRP A 114 -5.98 14.83 -16.44
N ARG A 115 -6.98 14.23 -15.85
CA ARG A 115 -7.69 14.78 -14.70
C ARG A 115 -7.40 13.96 -13.46
N LEU A 116 -7.36 14.63 -12.33
CA LEU A 116 -7.25 13.99 -11.03
C LEU A 116 -8.64 13.50 -10.62
N GLU A 117 -8.78 12.19 -10.48
CA GLU A 117 -10.04 11.53 -10.11
C GLU A 117 -10.22 11.46 -8.58
N ARG A 118 -9.17 11.09 -7.87
CA ARG A 118 -9.24 10.99 -6.42
C ARG A 118 -7.88 11.20 -5.76
N VAL A 119 -7.92 11.73 -4.52
CA VAL A 119 -6.78 11.80 -3.61
C VAL A 119 -7.17 11.13 -2.30
N SER A 120 -6.34 10.21 -1.81
CA SER A 120 -6.66 9.44 -0.62
C SER A 120 -5.49 9.35 0.35
N ALA A 121 -5.83 9.23 1.62
CA ALA A 121 -4.94 8.79 2.68
C ALA A 121 -4.93 7.27 2.73
N ASN A 122 -3.76 6.68 2.95
CA ASN A 122 -3.58 5.25 3.15
C ASN A 122 -2.86 4.97 4.46
N ARG A 123 -3.32 3.96 5.16
CA ARG A 123 -2.62 3.29 6.25
C ARG A 123 -2.47 1.82 5.88
N TRP A 124 -1.24 1.32 5.97
CA TRP A 124 -0.85 -0.04 5.70
C TRP A 124 -0.37 -0.67 6.99
N GLU A 125 -0.90 -1.82 7.33
CA GLU A 125 -0.45 -2.66 8.43
C GLU A 125 0.14 -3.93 7.83
N LEU A 126 1.37 -4.24 8.20
CA LEU A 126 2.14 -5.33 7.60
C LEU A 126 2.70 -6.24 8.68
N GLU A 127 2.86 -7.51 8.33
CA GLU A 127 3.55 -8.51 9.13
C GLU A 127 4.59 -9.23 8.27
N ARG A 128 5.66 -9.68 8.93
CA ARG A 128 6.63 -10.59 8.33
C ARG A 128 6.15 -12.02 8.50
N ILE A 129 5.71 -12.63 7.42
CA ILE A 129 5.20 -14.00 7.36
C ILE A 129 6.19 -14.82 6.54
N ASP A 130 6.71 -15.92 7.12
CA ASP A 130 7.70 -16.79 6.48
C ASP A 130 8.90 -16.00 5.88
N GLY A 131 9.37 -15.00 6.63
CA GLY A 131 10.51 -14.16 6.26
C GLY A 131 10.21 -13.04 5.24
N THR A 132 8.96 -12.91 4.79
CA THR A 132 8.54 -11.92 3.78
C THR A 132 7.50 -10.96 4.33
N TRP A 133 7.66 -9.67 4.07
CA TRP A 133 6.66 -8.68 4.44
C TRP A 133 5.39 -8.85 3.60
N GLN A 134 4.23 -8.85 4.25
CA GLN A 134 2.92 -8.95 3.61
C GLN A 134 1.95 -7.96 4.25
N VAL A 135 1.02 -7.43 3.47
CA VAL A 135 -0.04 -6.54 3.96
C VAL A 135 -1.11 -7.39 4.66
N ILE A 136 -1.36 -7.12 5.93
CA ILE A 136 -2.48 -7.72 6.67
C ILE A 136 -3.71 -6.82 6.61
N ARG A 137 -3.51 -5.50 6.50
CA ARG A 137 -4.61 -4.54 6.30
C ARG A 137 -4.13 -3.30 5.57
N ARG A 138 -4.92 -2.87 4.59
CA ARG A 138 -4.82 -1.52 4.04
C ARG A 138 -6.14 -0.81 4.24
N THR A 139 -6.11 0.37 4.85
CA THR A 139 -7.24 1.28 4.95
C THR A 139 -6.99 2.49 4.07
N ASN A 140 -7.96 2.80 3.19
CA ASN A 140 -7.92 3.95 2.30
C ASN A 140 -9.15 4.82 2.54
N ARG A 141 -8.96 6.15 2.65
CA ARG A 141 -10.05 7.13 2.78
C ARG A 141 -9.78 8.32 1.90
N LEU A 142 -10.82 8.82 1.26
CA LEU A 142 -10.75 10.07 0.48
C LEU A 142 -10.35 11.23 1.39
N LEU A 143 -9.46 12.09 0.90
CA LEU A 143 -9.10 13.34 1.57
C LEU A 143 -10.12 14.43 1.22
N ASP A 144 -11.35 14.22 1.66
CA ASP A 144 -12.52 15.06 1.45
C ASP A 144 -12.75 16.10 2.54
N GLY A 145 -11.77 16.28 3.45
CA GLY A 145 -11.84 17.18 4.59
C GLY A 145 -12.30 16.51 5.89
N THR A 146 -12.75 15.26 5.85
CA THR A 146 -13.16 14.52 7.05
C THR A 146 -12.00 14.25 8.01
N PRO A 147 -12.25 14.22 9.34
CA PRO A 147 -11.21 13.88 10.32
C PRO A 147 -10.70 12.45 10.18
N GLU A 148 -11.51 11.51 9.68
CA GLU A 148 -11.13 10.11 9.52
C GLU A 148 -9.94 9.95 8.57
N ALA A 149 -10.03 10.52 7.38
CA ALA A 149 -8.95 10.47 6.40
C ALA A 149 -7.65 11.09 6.93
N ARG A 150 -7.76 12.23 7.63
CA ARG A 150 -6.58 12.88 8.22
C ARG A 150 -5.93 12.04 9.31
N ARG A 151 -6.71 11.33 10.14
CA ARG A 151 -6.17 10.45 11.19
C ARG A 151 -5.38 9.28 10.63
N LEU A 152 -5.74 8.77 9.44
CA LEU A 152 -4.95 7.70 8.80
C LEU A 152 -3.52 8.12 8.51
N LEU A 153 -3.28 9.40 8.21
CA LEU A 153 -1.96 9.95 7.91
C LEU A 153 -1.14 10.26 9.16
N THR A 154 -1.69 10.10 10.37
CA THR A 154 -0.90 10.29 11.58
C THR A 154 0.29 9.33 11.53
N PRO A 155 1.53 9.85 11.52
CA PRO A 155 2.70 9.00 11.46
C PRO A 155 2.67 7.99 12.60
N PRO A 156 3.02 6.72 12.34
CA PRO A 156 3.23 5.75 13.41
C PRO A 156 4.33 6.29 14.33
N GLY A 157 4.23 6.03 15.62
CA GLY A 157 5.19 6.48 16.64
C GLY A 157 6.63 6.14 16.27
N ARG A 158 7.58 6.84 16.89
CA ARG A 158 9.01 6.55 16.77
C ARG A 158 9.37 5.42 17.70
#